data_66e9ac3f12d701b1bece54f0d23d48d9
#
_entry.id   66e9ac3f12d701b1bece54f0d23d48d9
#
_cell.length_a   1.000
_cell.length_b   1.000
_cell.length_c   1.000
_cell.angle_alpha   90.00
_cell.angle_beta   90.00
_cell.angle_gamma   90.00
#
_symmetry.space_group_name_H-M   'P 1'
#
loop_
_entity.id
_entity.type
_entity.pdbx_description
1 polymer ?
#
loop_
_entity_poly.entity_id
_entity_poly.type
_entity_poly.pdbx_seq_one_letter_code
_entity_poly.pdbx_strand_id
1 'polypeptide(L)'
;MEPANHFTVLRRYWRLLVGCTLAALAVGWVLTPAGNTVDNAKWQCKVAITPVAGAADTVRADQVLSFASGSDVATAVAKQLAITDIPGLLARRTVAAVSTEMLVFTTTGPTQQSCADLAAAFATATVKGYSEESARSAGESIKRLEAQAATQQAQVDQLQQQFSRASAADQPKLQPKLTASLNALTSTLGEISKLQNYAQTDAIQQWGSIDAREAGGNLLTSPSRSMRLALAVGLGLSLGVVAALMLSRMDTRLRTRNGVEEAFNLPVIGEIPQLSRSRRRLREPLVVARPSDPAAEAYRSLRSTLLLTGPAALALPAAGAGRPERAEPAARRPAGEEGAVVLVAAARSQDGRTTTVANLAAALAETGLEVLVLDCDFRHPQAHAPFGLGGGPGMAELLSGEQLGEPDELIRPTGVPGVRLITGGNTTAYPAALVLRAGEVLRRARRYADLILIDTSPLLHANDAYDLVQHADAVLVTVRAGNVTPEQADRVSELLARTGVPVAGVALLGSLGPSGRRRRGGSRPGLPAALGRGRARPAAALPGAAAPALPGPGRAAPSRARRDEALERDAKPGDADPGEGQPREEKPGNADPRHADPRPDGAPMAALREGDER
;
A
#
# COMPACT_ATOMS: atom_id res chain seq x y z
N MET A 1 12.66 -26.42 4.88
CA MET A 1 12.07 -25.06 4.75
C MET A 1 13.22 -24.07 4.56
N GLU A 2 13.44 -23.62 3.33
CA GLU A 2 14.40 -22.53 3.08
C GLU A 2 13.94 -21.27 3.80
N PRO A 3 14.84 -20.52 4.45
CA PRO A 3 14.48 -19.25 5.07
C PRO A 3 13.96 -18.32 3.99
N ALA A 4 12.67 -18.05 4.04
CA ALA A 4 12.04 -17.09 3.14
C ALA A 4 12.83 -15.77 3.25
N ASN A 5 13.46 -15.35 2.15
CA ASN A 5 14.12 -14.05 2.08
C ASN A 5 13.09 -12.98 2.38
N HIS A 6 13.07 -12.45 3.61
CA HIS A 6 12.11 -11.46 4.09
C HIS A 6 11.97 -10.28 3.12
N PHE A 7 13.05 -9.94 2.41
CA PHE A 7 13.05 -8.90 1.38
C PHE A 7 12.15 -9.22 0.17
N THR A 8 12.07 -10.49 -0.25
CA THR A 8 11.19 -10.90 -1.37
C THR A 8 9.72 -10.86 -0.96
N VAL A 9 9.42 -11.18 0.30
CA VAL A 9 8.07 -11.08 0.88
C VAL A 9 7.63 -9.62 0.93
N LEU A 10 8.45 -8.73 1.50
CA LEU A 10 8.14 -7.29 1.56
C LEU A 10 7.92 -6.69 0.15
N ARG A 11 8.76 -7.03 -0.82
CA ARG A 11 8.61 -6.56 -2.20
C ARG A 11 7.32 -7.06 -2.85
N ARG A 12 6.86 -8.24 -2.49
CA ARG A 12 5.62 -8.81 -3.02
C ARG A 12 4.39 -8.11 -2.45
N TYR A 13 4.40 -7.83 -1.15
CA TYR A 13 3.28 -7.23 -0.42
C TYR A 13 3.42 -5.72 -0.22
N TRP A 14 4.27 -5.03 -1.02
CA TRP A 14 4.52 -3.60 -0.89
C TRP A 14 3.25 -2.73 -0.90
N ARG A 15 2.22 -3.14 -1.71
CA ARG A 15 0.94 -2.44 -1.77
C ARG A 15 0.17 -2.51 -0.45
N LEU A 16 0.26 -3.64 0.23
CA LEU A 16 -0.34 -3.84 1.55
C LEU A 16 0.39 -3.00 2.60
N LEU A 17 1.71 -2.96 2.55
CA LEU A 17 2.52 -2.08 3.41
C LEU A 17 2.13 -0.61 3.24
N VAL A 18 2.07 -0.13 2.00
CA VAL A 18 1.63 1.24 1.69
C VAL A 18 0.18 1.48 2.14
N GLY A 19 -0.72 0.54 1.91
CA GLY A 19 -2.12 0.63 2.34
C GLY A 19 -2.27 0.76 3.86
N CYS A 20 -1.57 -0.09 4.62
CA CYS A 20 -1.59 -0.03 6.09
C CYS A 20 -0.99 1.27 6.62
N THR A 21 0.12 1.75 6.04
CA THR A 21 0.74 3.01 6.45
C THR A 21 -0.14 4.21 6.14
N LEU A 22 -0.76 4.27 4.97
CA LEU A 22 -1.69 5.35 4.60
C LEU A 22 -2.96 5.34 5.45
N ALA A 23 -3.52 4.16 5.76
CA ALA A 23 -4.67 4.04 6.64
C ALA A 23 -4.34 4.51 8.06
N ALA A 24 -3.21 4.08 8.62
CA ALA A 24 -2.76 4.51 9.95
C ALA A 24 -2.48 6.02 9.99
N LEU A 25 -1.92 6.60 8.93
CA LEU A 25 -1.67 8.03 8.81
C LEU A 25 -2.98 8.82 8.71
N ALA A 26 -3.97 8.34 7.97
CA ALA A 26 -5.30 8.95 7.87
C ALA A 26 -6.02 8.93 9.23
N VAL A 27 -5.99 7.80 9.94
CA VAL A 27 -6.54 7.68 11.29
C VAL A 27 -5.79 8.61 12.26
N GLY A 28 -4.46 8.63 12.21
CA GLY A 28 -3.63 9.52 13.00
C GLY A 28 -3.95 10.99 12.73
N TRP A 29 -4.19 11.36 11.48
CA TRP A 29 -4.56 12.74 11.08
C TRP A 29 -5.93 13.15 11.62
N VAL A 30 -6.94 12.26 11.52
CA VAL A 30 -8.30 12.51 12.04
C VAL A 30 -8.30 12.62 13.57
N LEU A 31 -7.55 11.75 14.26
CA LEU A 31 -7.45 11.76 15.72
C LEU A 31 -6.58 12.89 16.27
N THR A 32 -5.85 13.62 15.42
CA THR A 32 -5.05 14.79 15.82
C THR A 32 -5.60 16.06 15.20
N PRO A 33 -6.63 16.68 15.81
CA PRO A 33 -7.22 17.90 15.26
C PRO A 33 -6.17 19.01 15.13
N ALA A 34 -6.26 19.76 14.02
CA ALA A 34 -5.42 20.90 13.75
C ALA A 34 -5.93 22.07 14.60
N GLY A 35 -5.39 22.26 15.79
CA GLY A 35 -5.94 23.34 16.60
C GLY A 35 -5.24 23.62 17.93
N ASN A 36 -4.21 22.90 18.31
CA ASN A 36 -3.52 23.23 19.56
C ASN A 36 -2.26 24.04 19.27
N THR A 37 -2.41 25.36 19.37
CA THR A 37 -1.31 26.32 19.46
C THR A 37 -0.40 26.09 20.69
N VAL A 38 -0.72 25.11 21.51
CA VAL A 38 0.06 24.69 22.70
C VAL A 38 1.31 23.90 22.32
N ASP A 39 1.37 23.31 21.13
CA ASP A 39 2.50 22.45 20.70
C ASP A 39 3.84 23.21 20.55
N ASN A 40 3.83 24.55 20.58
CA ASN A 40 5.04 25.37 20.51
C ASN A 40 5.36 26.08 21.84
N ALA A 41 4.65 25.77 22.93
CA ALA A 41 4.90 26.38 24.22
C ALA A 41 6.19 25.81 24.84
N LYS A 42 7.25 26.61 24.83
CA LYS A 42 8.54 26.27 25.47
C LYS A 42 8.60 26.65 26.94
N TRP A 43 7.73 27.57 27.36
CA TRP A 43 7.75 28.15 28.68
C TRP A 43 6.40 28.02 29.38
N GLN A 44 6.42 27.73 30.68
CA GLN A 44 5.29 27.70 31.57
C GLN A 44 5.52 28.69 32.69
N CYS A 45 4.62 29.63 32.88
CA CYS A 45 4.70 30.67 33.90
C CYS A 45 3.56 30.52 34.90
N LYS A 46 3.86 30.67 36.17
CA LYS A 46 2.90 30.63 37.27
C LYS A 46 2.91 31.94 38.02
N VAL A 47 1.73 32.46 38.35
CA VAL A 47 1.53 33.61 39.19
C VAL A 47 0.41 33.30 40.19
N ALA A 48 0.62 33.64 41.44
CA ALA A 48 -0.36 33.46 42.50
C ALA A 48 -1.09 34.74 42.82
N ILE A 49 -2.37 34.62 43.20
CA ILE A 49 -3.20 35.70 43.70
C ILE A 49 -3.74 35.27 45.06
N THR A 50 -3.69 36.18 46.03
CA THR A 50 -4.19 35.96 47.39
C THR A 50 -5.08 37.13 47.82
N PRO A 51 -6.00 36.94 48.78
CA PRO A 51 -6.66 38.04 49.46
C PRO A 51 -5.67 38.97 50.14
N VAL A 52 -6.00 40.25 50.22
CA VAL A 52 -5.24 41.22 51.01
C VAL A 52 -5.46 40.96 52.53
N ALA A 53 -4.45 41.19 53.33
CA ALA A 53 -4.54 41.01 54.78
C ALA A 53 -5.74 41.77 55.37
N GLY A 54 -6.66 41.07 56.03
CA GLY A 54 -7.94 41.59 56.52
C GLY A 54 -9.16 41.34 55.63
N ALA A 55 -8.97 40.91 54.39
CA ALA A 55 -10.07 40.54 53.49
C ALA A 55 -10.27 38.99 53.44
N ALA A 56 -9.45 38.21 54.11
CA ALA A 56 -9.48 36.74 54.04
C ALA A 56 -10.81 36.12 54.48
N ASP A 57 -11.51 36.74 55.42
CA ASP A 57 -12.82 36.29 55.90
C ASP A 57 -13.97 36.55 54.91
N THR A 58 -13.77 37.47 53.96
CA THR A 58 -14.81 37.92 53.03
C THR A 58 -14.59 37.46 51.60
N VAL A 59 -13.37 37.16 51.22
CA VAL A 59 -12.98 36.74 49.86
C VAL A 59 -12.73 35.22 49.82
N ARG A 60 -13.57 34.51 49.05
CA ARG A 60 -13.43 33.05 48.87
C ARG A 60 -12.77 32.72 47.53
N ALA A 61 -11.81 31.83 47.54
CA ALA A 61 -11.08 31.43 46.34
C ALA A 61 -11.98 30.87 45.21
N ASP A 62 -13.12 30.25 45.56
CA ASP A 62 -14.10 29.75 44.58
C ASP A 62 -14.79 30.89 43.81
N GLN A 63 -15.07 32.02 44.47
CA GLN A 63 -15.65 33.22 43.84
C GLN A 63 -14.65 33.89 42.90
N VAL A 64 -13.38 34.04 43.37
CA VAL A 64 -12.30 34.59 42.55
C VAL A 64 -12.00 33.69 41.37
N LEU A 65 -12.04 32.34 41.55
CA LEU A 65 -11.85 31.35 40.48
C LEU A 65 -12.95 31.48 39.42
N SER A 66 -14.20 31.62 39.84
CA SER A 66 -15.33 31.82 38.93
C SER A 66 -15.14 33.08 38.09
N PHE A 67 -14.78 34.20 38.73
CA PHE A 67 -14.51 35.49 38.07
C PHE A 67 -13.29 35.36 37.12
N ALA A 68 -12.17 34.82 37.62
CA ALA A 68 -10.94 34.64 36.87
C ALA A 68 -11.12 33.72 35.64
N SER A 69 -12.07 32.79 35.71
CA SER A 69 -12.39 31.88 34.58
C SER A 69 -13.27 32.53 33.54
N GLY A 70 -13.90 33.66 33.85
CA GLY A 70 -14.83 34.36 32.97
C GLY A 70 -14.21 34.90 31.67
N SER A 71 -15.07 35.16 30.70
CA SER A 71 -14.71 35.74 29.40
C SER A 71 -14.22 37.18 29.50
N ASP A 72 -14.67 37.90 30.54
CA ASP A 72 -14.41 39.34 30.71
C ASP A 72 -12.93 39.59 31.03
N VAL A 73 -12.33 38.74 31.89
CA VAL A 73 -10.89 38.78 32.16
C VAL A 73 -10.09 38.47 30.91
N ALA A 74 -10.51 37.46 30.12
CA ALA A 74 -9.83 37.13 28.86
C ALA A 74 -9.93 38.26 27.84
N THR A 75 -11.08 38.93 27.76
CA THR A 75 -11.29 40.08 26.87
C THR A 75 -10.44 41.27 27.30
N ALA A 76 -10.34 41.55 28.61
CA ALA A 76 -9.46 42.60 29.14
C ALA A 76 -7.98 42.34 28.82
N VAL A 77 -7.51 41.11 29.00
CA VAL A 77 -6.14 40.67 28.64
C VAL A 77 -5.90 40.79 27.14
N ALA A 78 -6.86 40.34 26.32
CA ALA A 78 -6.77 40.42 24.86
C ALA A 78 -6.61 41.86 24.39
N LYS A 79 -7.38 42.79 25.00
CA LYS A 79 -7.28 44.23 24.72
C LYS A 79 -5.94 44.81 25.19
N GLN A 80 -5.46 44.42 26.37
CA GLN A 80 -4.18 44.90 26.92
C GLN A 80 -2.98 44.50 26.09
N LEU A 81 -2.97 43.22 25.59
CA LEU A 81 -1.87 42.65 24.83
C LEU A 81 -2.08 42.74 23.31
N ALA A 82 -3.14 43.43 22.84
CA ALA A 82 -3.53 43.55 21.43
C ALA A 82 -3.65 42.19 20.71
N ILE A 83 -4.19 41.16 21.39
CA ILE A 83 -4.41 39.82 20.86
C ILE A 83 -5.83 39.70 20.33
N THR A 84 -6.00 39.27 19.08
CA THR A 84 -7.32 39.10 18.45
C THR A 84 -7.91 37.71 18.65
N ASP A 85 -7.05 36.68 18.87
CA ASP A 85 -7.45 35.29 19.07
C ASP A 85 -7.75 34.99 20.54
N ILE A 86 -8.97 35.30 20.98
CA ILE A 86 -9.43 35.01 22.35
C ILE A 86 -9.49 33.49 22.65
N PRO A 87 -9.98 32.59 21.75
CA PRO A 87 -9.96 31.18 22.00
C PRO A 87 -8.54 30.62 22.20
N GLY A 88 -7.58 31.06 21.38
CA GLY A 88 -6.16 30.68 21.52
C GLY A 88 -5.55 31.23 22.81
N LEU A 89 -5.97 32.42 23.29
CA LEU A 89 -5.57 33.00 24.56
C LEU A 89 -6.06 32.13 25.74
N LEU A 90 -7.32 31.72 25.72
CA LEU A 90 -7.91 30.86 26.74
C LEU A 90 -7.25 29.49 26.80
N ALA A 91 -6.87 28.91 25.64
CA ALA A 91 -6.17 27.62 25.57
C ALA A 91 -4.77 27.68 26.22
N ARG A 92 -4.17 28.86 26.33
CA ARG A 92 -2.84 29.04 26.95
C ARG A 92 -2.91 29.35 28.45
N ARG A 93 -4.09 29.33 29.05
CA ARG A 93 -4.33 29.65 30.45
C ARG A 93 -4.95 28.45 31.19
N THR A 94 -4.44 28.15 32.36
CA THR A 94 -5.11 27.29 33.34
C THR A 94 -5.18 28.04 34.66
N VAL A 95 -6.33 28.03 35.32
CA VAL A 95 -6.53 28.64 36.62
C VAL A 95 -6.92 27.56 37.60
N ALA A 96 -6.28 27.51 38.74
CA ALA A 96 -6.55 26.50 39.76
C ALA A 96 -6.46 27.13 41.16
N ALA A 97 -7.42 26.83 42.02
CA ALA A 97 -7.31 27.09 43.44
C ALA A 97 -6.37 26.07 44.07
N VAL A 98 -5.30 26.52 44.69
CA VAL A 98 -4.32 25.69 45.39
C VAL A 98 -4.69 25.54 46.87
N SER A 99 -5.34 26.56 47.44
CA SER A 99 -5.89 26.53 48.77
C SER A 99 -7.17 27.38 48.83
N THR A 100 -7.82 27.44 49.98
CA THR A 100 -9.00 28.30 50.20
C THR A 100 -8.69 29.78 50.02
N GLU A 101 -7.43 30.18 50.06
CA GLU A 101 -6.96 31.57 50.03
C GLU A 101 -6.00 31.86 48.85
N MET A 102 -5.61 30.87 48.05
CA MET A 102 -4.63 31.05 47.01
C MET A 102 -5.10 30.50 45.68
N LEU A 103 -5.07 31.33 44.67
CA LEU A 103 -5.37 31.01 43.28
C LEU A 103 -4.10 31.14 42.45
N VAL A 104 -3.82 30.13 41.59
CA VAL A 104 -2.65 30.13 40.71
C VAL A 104 -3.08 30.14 39.26
N PHE A 105 -2.61 31.14 38.53
CA PHE A 105 -2.64 31.14 37.06
C PHE A 105 -1.40 30.43 36.55
N THR A 106 -1.62 29.51 35.62
CA THR A 106 -0.57 28.88 34.84
C THR A 106 -0.78 29.26 33.39
N THR A 107 0.19 29.94 32.79
CA THR A 107 0.17 30.34 31.38
C THR A 107 1.28 29.62 30.62
N THR A 108 1.12 29.54 29.30
CA THR A 108 2.10 28.93 28.41
C THR A 108 2.45 29.85 27.24
N GLY A 109 3.73 29.90 26.86
CA GLY A 109 4.17 30.78 25.77
C GLY A 109 5.42 30.27 25.05
N PRO A 110 5.71 30.79 23.84
CA PRO A 110 6.87 30.42 23.05
C PRO A 110 8.20 30.95 23.61
N THR A 111 8.16 32.05 24.37
CA THR A 111 9.34 32.65 25.03
C THR A 111 9.02 32.92 26.49
N GLN A 112 10.07 33.01 27.33
CA GLN A 112 9.94 33.33 28.74
C GLN A 112 9.21 34.65 28.96
N GLN A 113 9.58 35.67 28.17
CA GLN A 113 8.97 37.03 28.24
C GLN A 113 7.46 36.97 27.93
N SER A 114 7.07 36.38 26.76
CA SER A 114 5.65 36.33 26.36
C SER A 114 4.79 35.51 27.33
N CYS A 115 5.37 34.50 27.94
CA CYS A 115 4.71 33.70 28.98
C CYS A 115 4.53 34.49 30.25
N ALA A 116 5.56 35.24 30.71
CA ALA A 116 5.50 36.08 31.90
C ALA A 116 4.54 37.27 31.70
N ASP A 117 4.60 37.95 30.56
CA ASP A 117 3.70 39.06 30.21
C ASP A 117 2.22 38.61 30.23
N LEU A 118 1.96 37.41 29.71
CA LEU A 118 0.64 36.81 29.73
C LEU A 118 0.16 36.49 31.15
N ALA A 119 1.02 35.93 31.99
CA ALA A 119 0.71 35.65 33.39
C ALA A 119 0.43 36.94 34.17
N ALA A 120 1.27 37.95 33.99
CA ALA A 120 1.11 39.25 34.59
C ALA A 120 -0.21 39.93 34.19
N ALA A 121 -0.52 39.89 32.89
CA ALA A 121 -1.74 40.48 32.34
C ALA A 121 -3.00 39.81 32.94
N PHE A 122 -3.02 38.46 33.04
CA PHE A 122 -4.14 37.76 33.67
C PHE A 122 -4.26 38.05 35.16
N ALA A 123 -3.14 38.10 35.89
CA ALA A 123 -3.15 38.47 37.31
C ALA A 123 -3.69 39.90 37.52
N THR A 124 -3.13 40.86 36.79
CA THR A 124 -3.53 42.28 36.89
C THR A 124 -5.00 42.51 36.49
N ALA A 125 -5.44 41.90 35.39
CA ALA A 125 -6.82 42.02 34.94
C ALA A 125 -7.80 41.40 35.94
N THR A 126 -7.43 40.29 36.59
CA THR A 126 -8.25 39.65 37.63
C THR A 126 -8.30 40.47 38.89
N VAL A 127 -7.15 40.95 39.38
CA VAL A 127 -7.08 41.80 40.58
C VAL A 127 -7.93 43.06 40.39
N LYS A 128 -7.70 43.77 39.28
CA LYS A 128 -8.44 45.02 38.99
C LYS A 128 -9.94 44.76 38.81
N GLY A 129 -10.30 43.79 37.96
CA GLY A 129 -11.71 43.52 37.66
C GLY A 129 -12.50 43.03 38.86
N TYR A 130 -11.89 42.12 39.68
CA TYR A 130 -12.55 41.64 40.89
C TYR A 130 -12.69 42.73 41.95
N SER A 131 -11.66 43.59 42.13
CA SER A 131 -11.73 44.72 43.05
C SER A 131 -12.80 45.74 42.63
N GLU A 132 -12.92 46.07 41.34
CA GLU A 132 -13.97 46.93 40.79
C GLU A 132 -15.37 46.34 41.01
N GLU A 133 -15.56 45.04 40.77
CA GLU A 133 -16.85 44.35 40.97
C GLU A 133 -17.21 44.26 42.44
N SER A 134 -16.24 43.96 43.30
CA SER A 134 -16.41 43.95 44.76
C SER A 134 -16.77 45.31 45.30
N ALA A 135 -16.11 46.37 44.84
CA ALA A 135 -16.42 47.75 45.22
C ALA A 135 -17.85 48.19 44.77
N ARG A 136 -18.25 47.75 43.55
CA ARG A 136 -19.61 48.01 43.05
C ARG A 136 -20.66 47.31 43.91
N SER A 137 -20.48 46.04 44.21
CA SER A 137 -21.38 45.25 45.08
C SER A 137 -21.45 45.81 46.49
N ALA A 138 -20.29 46.20 47.06
CA ALA A 138 -20.25 46.89 48.36
C ALA A 138 -20.98 48.21 48.31
N GLY A 139 -20.80 49.01 47.26
CA GLY A 139 -21.51 50.26 47.06
C GLY A 139 -23.03 50.14 47.00
N GLU A 140 -23.56 49.12 46.36
CA GLU A 140 -25.00 48.79 46.35
C GLU A 140 -25.51 48.37 47.72
N SER A 141 -24.69 47.64 48.48
CA SER A 141 -25.03 47.23 49.84
C SER A 141 -24.98 48.41 50.81
N ILE A 142 -23.99 49.29 50.66
CA ILE A 142 -23.93 50.57 51.44
C ILE A 142 -25.19 51.40 51.23
N LYS A 143 -25.62 51.63 49.96
CA LYS A 143 -26.84 52.37 49.66
C LYS A 143 -28.10 51.80 50.34
N ARG A 144 -28.21 50.46 50.37
CA ARG A 144 -29.34 49.79 51.07
C ARG A 144 -29.27 49.97 52.57
N LEU A 145 -28.07 49.83 53.16
CA LEU A 145 -27.86 50.03 54.56
C LEU A 145 -28.05 51.51 54.97
N GLU A 146 -27.63 52.47 54.13
CA GLU A 146 -27.89 53.93 54.35
C GLU A 146 -29.37 54.21 54.36
N ALA A 147 -30.16 53.65 53.45
CA ALA A 147 -31.63 53.79 53.45
C ALA A 147 -32.25 53.17 54.73
N GLN A 148 -31.71 52.03 55.17
CA GLN A 148 -32.12 51.40 56.44
C GLN A 148 -31.74 52.27 57.65
N ALA A 149 -30.53 52.80 57.68
CA ALA A 149 -30.05 53.69 58.74
C ALA A 149 -30.89 54.98 58.83
N ALA A 150 -31.26 55.54 57.66
CA ALA A 150 -32.16 56.72 57.65
C ALA A 150 -33.56 56.42 58.24
N THR A 151 -34.08 55.19 57.96
CA THR A 151 -35.35 54.74 58.54
C THR A 151 -35.22 54.52 60.04
N GLN A 152 -34.12 53.89 60.47
CA GLN A 152 -33.85 53.68 61.91
C GLN A 152 -33.62 55.04 62.65
N GLN A 153 -32.93 56.00 62.01
CA GLN A 153 -32.72 57.31 62.55
C GLN A 153 -34.09 58.03 62.80
N ALA A 154 -34.97 57.99 61.77
CA ALA A 154 -36.30 58.57 61.91
C ALA A 154 -37.09 57.91 63.07
N GLN A 155 -36.93 56.60 63.26
CA GLN A 155 -37.55 55.89 64.38
C GLN A 155 -36.97 56.32 65.74
N VAL A 156 -35.67 56.51 65.82
CA VAL A 156 -34.96 57.00 66.99
C VAL A 156 -35.45 58.40 67.32
N ASP A 157 -35.52 59.30 66.34
CA ASP A 157 -36.01 60.69 66.53
C ASP A 157 -37.46 60.71 67.00
N GLN A 158 -38.33 59.88 66.48
CA GLN A 158 -39.72 59.74 66.91
C GLN A 158 -39.81 59.23 68.36
N LEU A 159 -39.03 58.17 68.68
CA LEU A 159 -38.99 57.67 70.07
C LEU A 159 -38.40 58.64 71.02
N GLN A 160 -37.44 59.47 70.64
CA GLN A 160 -36.83 60.52 71.44
C GLN A 160 -37.84 61.67 71.70
N GLN A 161 -38.64 62.07 70.71
CA GLN A 161 -39.74 63.01 70.89
C GLN A 161 -40.82 62.43 71.80
N GLN A 162 -41.20 61.19 71.66
CA GLN A 162 -42.15 60.51 72.56
C GLN A 162 -41.64 60.45 74.00
N PHE A 163 -40.34 60.10 74.14
CA PHE A 163 -39.70 60.08 75.48
C PHE A 163 -39.68 61.45 76.15
N SER A 164 -39.35 62.53 75.44
CA SER A 164 -39.34 63.90 75.97
C SER A 164 -40.72 64.42 76.35
N ARG A 165 -41.81 63.90 75.76
CA ARG A 165 -43.21 64.31 76.06
C ARG A 165 -43.89 63.34 77.04
N ALA A 166 -43.28 62.27 77.41
CA ALA A 166 -43.86 61.24 78.28
C ALA A 166 -43.84 61.64 79.73
N SER A 167 -44.84 61.21 80.51
CA SER A 167 -44.88 61.37 81.96
C SER A 167 -43.78 60.56 82.65
N ALA A 168 -43.37 60.93 83.87
CA ALA A 168 -42.35 60.20 84.65
C ALA A 168 -42.69 58.69 84.83
N ALA A 169 -44.00 58.35 84.79
CA ALA A 169 -44.44 56.91 84.90
C ALA A 169 -44.28 56.14 83.62
N ASP A 170 -44.24 56.75 82.41
CA ASP A 170 -44.17 56.11 81.09
C ASP A 170 -42.74 56.11 80.51
N GLN A 171 -41.86 56.98 80.98
CA GLN A 171 -40.45 56.99 80.52
C GLN A 171 -39.73 55.69 80.68
N PRO A 172 -39.87 54.87 81.80
CA PRO A 172 -39.21 53.57 81.92
C PRO A 172 -39.65 52.54 80.88
N LYS A 173 -40.84 52.70 80.26
CA LYS A 173 -41.34 51.81 79.19
C LYS A 173 -40.79 52.18 77.80
N LEU A 174 -40.44 53.41 77.58
CA LEU A 174 -39.90 53.95 76.32
C LEU A 174 -38.38 53.83 76.27
N GLN A 175 -37.67 53.90 77.42
CA GLN A 175 -36.22 53.85 77.51
C GLN A 175 -35.61 52.57 76.85
N PRO A 176 -36.12 51.33 77.10
CA PRO A 176 -35.57 50.15 76.46
C PRO A 176 -35.79 50.14 74.95
N LYS A 177 -36.92 50.69 74.48
CA LYS A 177 -37.16 50.77 73.04
C LYS A 177 -36.24 51.78 72.38
N LEU A 178 -35.98 52.92 72.96
CA LEU A 178 -35.04 53.93 72.47
C LEU A 178 -33.60 53.35 72.45
N THR A 179 -33.19 52.68 73.53
CA THR A 179 -31.87 52.01 73.58
C THR A 179 -31.72 50.93 72.54
N ALA A 180 -32.75 50.12 72.32
CA ALA A 180 -32.73 49.07 71.26
C ALA A 180 -32.61 49.64 69.84
N SER A 181 -33.36 50.76 69.58
CA SER A 181 -33.27 51.43 68.25
C SER A 181 -31.94 52.17 68.06
N LEU A 182 -31.36 52.75 69.09
CA LEU A 182 -29.99 53.31 69.03
C LEU A 182 -28.93 52.24 68.76
N ASN A 183 -29.03 51.12 69.44
CA ASN A 183 -28.11 49.99 69.22
C ASN A 183 -28.23 49.46 67.80
N ALA A 184 -29.45 49.29 67.24
CA ALA A 184 -29.68 48.85 65.87
C ALA A 184 -29.08 49.86 64.89
N LEU A 185 -29.28 51.15 65.07
CA LEU A 185 -28.70 52.22 64.25
C LEU A 185 -27.15 52.16 64.29
N THR A 186 -26.59 52.08 65.51
CA THR A 186 -25.13 51.99 65.70
C THR A 186 -24.56 50.78 65.00
N SER A 187 -25.24 49.61 65.06
CA SER A 187 -24.86 48.40 64.38
C SER A 187 -24.86 48.60 62.87
N THR A 188 -25.95 49.21 62.33
CA THR A 188 -26.03 49.44 60.85
C THR A 188 -24.96 50.42 60.37
N LEU A 189 -24.67 51.50 61.13
CA LEU A 189 -23.58 52.42 60.83
C LEU A 189 -22.21 51.76 60.90
N GLY A 190 -22.03 50.86 61.83
CA GLY A 190 -20.81 50.06 61.96
C GLY A 190 -20.61 49.13 60.73
N GLU A 191 -21.70 48.51 60.20
CA GLU A 191 -21.65 47.73 59.01
C GLU A 191 -21.35 48.60 57.76
N ILE A 192 -21.94 49.79 57.64
CA ILE A 192 -21.62 50.73 56.56
C ILE A 192 -20.13 51.07 56.59
N SER A 193 -19.59 51.43 57.77
CA SER A 193 -18.18 51.78 57.91
C SER A 193 -17.24 50.59 57.49
N LYS A 194 -17.59 49.36 57.86
CA LYS A 194 -16.83 48.17 57.44
C LYS A 194 -16.85 48.01 55.93
N LEU A 195 -18.02 48.12 55.29
CA LEU A 195 -18.16 48.03 53.85
C LEU A 195 -17.49 49.18 53.10
N GLN A 196 -17.49 50.40 53.63
CA GLN A 196 -16.77 51.56 53.08
C GLN A 196 -15.24 51.29 53.07
N ASN A 197 -14.71 50.80 54.17
CA ASN A 197 -13.30 50.45 54.27
C ASN A 197 -12.94 49.29 53.27
N TYR A 198 -13.82 48.27 53.16
CA TYR A 198 -13.65 47.19 52.21
C TYR A 198 -13.69 47.68 50.75
N ALA A 199 -14.58 48.57 50.40
CA ALA A 199 -14.69 49.10 49.04
C ALA A 199 -13.51 50.02 48.63
N GLN A 200 -12.73 50.51 49.55
CA GLN A 200 -11.55 51.36 49.30
C GLN A 200 -10.25 50.59 49.24
N THR A 201 -10.26 49.28 49.60
CA THR A 201 -9.08 48.43 49.64
C THR A 201 -9.18 47.39 48.51
N ASP A 202 -8.08 47.11 47.78
CA ASP A 202 -8.05 46.00 46.87
C ASP A 202 -8.36 44.70 47.60
N ALA A 203 -9.37 43.97 47.12
CA ALA A 203 -9.82 42.73 47.77
C ALA A 203 -8.83 41.59 47.64
N ILE A 204 -8.06 41.58 46.56
CA ILE A 204 -7.06 40.57 46.21
C ILE A 204 -5.79 41.24 45.70
N GLN A 205 -4.67 40.57 45.84
CA GLN A 205 -3.35 41.03 45.36
C GLN A 205 -2.54 39.92 44.72
N GLN A 206 -1.61 40.31 43.89
CA GLN A 206 -0.62 39.37 43.36
C GLN A 206 0.36 38.99 44.48
N TRP A 207 0.58 37.67 44.64
CA TRP A 207 1.50 37.14 45.63
C TRP A 207 2.79 36.65 44.97
N GLY A 208 3.93 37.23 45.32
CA GLY A 208 5.22 36.85 44.87
C GLY A 208 5.56 37.20 43.41
N SER A 209 6.68 36.70 42.95
CA SER A 209 7.16 36.86 41.58
C SER A 209 6.54 35.80 40.64
N ILE A 210 6.55 36.10 39.34
CA ILE A 210 6.15 35.15 38.32
C ILE A 210 7.23 34.07 38.22
N ASP A 211 6.87 32.81 38.47
CA ASP A 211 7.75 31.67 38.33
C ASP A 211 7.69 31.13 36.90
N ALA A 212 8.74 31.39 36.12
CA ALA A 212 8.83 30.98 34.74
C ALA A 212 9.79 29.77 34.62
N ARG A 213 9.29 28.67 34.12
CA ARG A 213 10.07 27.42 33.87
C ARG A 213 9.93 26.98 32.44
N GLU A 214 10.98 26.36 31.90
CA GLU A 214 10.82 25.64 30.65
C GLU A 214 9.77 24.55 30.83
N ALA A 215 8.81 24.48 29.92
CA ALA A 215 7.84 23.43 29.88
C ALA A 215 8.58 22.15 29.49
N GLY A 216 9.09 21.44 30.48
CA GLY A 216 9.73 20.13 30.33
C GLY A 216 8.68 19.14 29.84
N GLY A 217 8.54 19.04 28.54
CA GLY A 217 7.67 18.03 27.92
C GLY A 217 8.28 16.66 28.17
N ASN A 218 7.76 15.90 29.11
CA ASN A 218 7.90 14.45 29.06
C ASN A 218 7.32 14.00 27.72
N LEU A 219 8.19 13.49 26.83
CA LEU A 219 7.83 12.97 25.50
C LEU A 219 6.64 11.99 25.51
N LEU A 220 6.32 11.43 26.67
CA LEU A 220 5.25 10.46 26.88
C LEU A 220 3.90 11.08 27.29
N THR A 221 3.86 12.32 27.79
CA THR A 221 2.62 12.92 28.32
C THR A 221 1.87 13.80 27.33
N SER A 222 2.57 14.37 26.33
CA SER A 222 1.94 15.17 25.27
C SER A 222 2.81 15.15 24.00
N PRO A 223 2.79 14.06 23.25
CA PRO A 223 3.59 14.00 22.03
C PRO A 223 3.09 15.07 21.05
N SER A 224 4.03 15.79 20.43
CA SER A 224 3.74 16.77 19.38
C SER A 224 2.94 16.14 18.24
N ARG A 225 2.21 16.93 17.46
CA ARG A 225 1.44 16.42 16.31
C ARG A 225 2.33 15.63 15.35
N SER A 226 3.54 16.12 15.07
CA SER A 226 4.53 15.43 14.25
C SER A 226 4.94 14.08 14.83
N MET A 227 5.12 14.00 16.15
CA MET A 227 5.46 12.77 16.85
C MET A 227 4.31 11.74 16.82
N ARG A 228 3.06 12.19 16.99
CA ARG A 228 1.87 11.33 16.88
C ARG A 228 1.70 10.77 15.47
N LEU A 229 1.93 11.59 14.44
CA LEU A 229 1.92 11.14 13.05
C LEU A 229 3.07 10.18 12.76
N ALA A 230 4.27 10.43 13.27
CA ALA A 230 5.41 9.51 13.14
C ALA A 230 5.14 8.16 13.80
N LEU A 231 4.54 8.15 15.00
CA LEU A 231 4.11 6.93 15.68
C LEU A 231 3.03 6.17 14.90
N ALA A 232 2.07 6.88 14.31
CA ALA A 232 1.04 6.28 13.46
C ALA A 232 1.65 5.62 12.21
N VAL A 233 2.63 6.26 11.55
CA VAL A 233 3.38 5.68 10.43
C VAL A 233 4.15 4.43 10.86
N GLY A 234 4.85 4.50 12.00
CA GLY A 234 5.59 3.36 12.56
C GLY A 234 4.67 2.17 12.87
N LEU A 235 3.52 2.44 13.50
CA LEU A 235 2.53 1.41 13.82
C LEU A 235 1.91 0.80 12.54
N GLY A 236 1.56 1.64 11.56
CA GLY A 236 1.03 1.19 10.27
C GLY A 236 2.01 0.33 9.49
N LEU A 237 3.30 0.71 9.50
CA LEU A 237 4.36 -0.05 8.86
C LEU A 237 4.57 -1.41 9.55
N SER A 238 4.65 -1.44 10.88
CA SER A 238 4.82 -2.68 11.66
C SER A 238 3.65 -3.63 11.46
N LEU A 239 2.41 -3.13 11.51
CA LEU A 239 1.21 -3.94 11.25
C LEU A 239 1.21 -4.48 9.82
N GLY A 240 1.60 -3.66 8.84
CA GLY A 240 1.76 -4.07 7.44
C GLY A 240 2.79 -5.17 7.26
N VAL A 241 3.94 -5.09 7.95
CA VAL A 241 4.98 -6.14 7.92
C VAL A 241 4.45 -7.44 8.53
N VAL A 242 3.82 -7.38 9.71
CA VAL A 242 3.24 -8.57 10.35
C VAL A 242 2.17 -9.21 9.45
N ALA A 243 1.27 -8.42 8.88
CA ALA A 243 0.26 -8.92 7.96
C ALA A 243 0.89 -9.54 6.70
N ALA A 244 1.92 -8.92 6.12
CA ALA A 244 2.63 -9.47 4.95
C ALA A 244 3.31 -10.79 5.28
N LEU A 245 3.91 -10.93 6.45
CA LEU A 245 4.53 -12.18 6.90
C LEU A 245 3.49 -13.27 7.17
N MET A 246 2.36 -12.94 7.80
CA MET A 246 1.25 -13.87 8.01
C MET A 246 0.68 -14.38 6.68
N LEU A 247 0.36 -13.46 5.75
CA LEU A 247 -0.14 -13.84 4.42
C LEU A 247 0.88 -14.66 3.64
N SER A 248 2.18 -14.37 3.79
CA SER A 248 3.25 -15.16 3.18
C SER A 248 3.33 -16.58 3.77
N ARG A 249 3.04 -16.74 5.06
CA ARG A 249 2.99 -18.07 5.71
C ARG A 249 1.78 -18.90 5.27
N MET A 250 0.67 -18.23 4.95
CA MET A 250 -0.54 -18.89 4.43
C MET A 250 -0.47 -19.23 2.94
N ASP A 251 0.47 -18.62 2.18
CA ASP A 251 0.65 -18.90 0.75
C ASP A 251 1.57 -20.11 0.55
N THR A 252 0.97 -21.28 0.48
CA THR A 252 1.64 -22.58 0.28
C THR A 252 2.08 -22.87 -1.15
N ARG A 253 1.87 -21.93 -2.10
CA ARG A 253 2.12 -22.14 -3.54
C ARG A 253 3.60 -22.40 -3.85
N LEU A 254 3.85 -23.40 -4.67
CA LEU A 254 5.16 -23.83 -5.12
C LEU A 254 5.85 -22.75 -5.97
N ARG A 255 7.09 -22.38 -5.61
CA ARG A 255 7.82 -21.30 -6.29
C ARG A 255 9.28 -21.62 -6.58
N THR A 256 9.84 -22.56 -5.85
CA THR A 256 11.23 -22.97 -5.95
C THR A 256 11.33 -24.32 -6.63
N ARG A 257 12.49 -24.57 -7.25
CA ARG A 257 12.80 -25.85 -7.87
C ARG A 257 12.60 -27.00 -6.89
N ASN A 258 13.25 -26.93 -5.73
CA ASN A 258 13.19 -27.99 -4.72
C ASN A 258 11.76 -28.27 -4.24
N GLY A 259 10.97 -27.20 -4.00
CA GLY A 259 9.57 -27.35 -3.59
C GLY A 259 8.69 -28.00 -4.67
N VAL A 260 9.00 -27.78 -5.96
CA VAL A 260 8.31 -28.43 -7.07
C VAL A 260 8.75 -29.89 -7.19
N GLU A 261 10.06 -30.18 -7.10
CA GLU A 261 10.58 -31.54 -7.14
C GLU A 261 10.03 -32.39 -5.99
N GLU A 262 9.98 -31.84 -4.77
CA GLU A 262 9.44 -32.52 -3.59
C GLU A 262 7.93 -32.79 -3.74
N ALA A 263 7.13 -31.76 -4.17
CA ALA A 263 5.69 -31.89 -4.25
C ALA A 263 5.20 -32.77 -5.41
N PHE A 264 5.90 -32.78 -6.52
CA PHE A 264 5.56 -33.66 -7.67
C PHE A 264 6.22 -35.02 -7.58
N ASN A 265 7.23 -35.20 -6.74
CA ASN A 265 8.13 -36.34 -6.71
C ASN A 265 8.73 -36.64 -8.11
N LEU A 266 9.03 -35.59 -8.87
CA LEU A 266 9.54 -35.61 -10.24
C LEU A 266 10.69 -34.62 -10.40
N PRO A 267 11.72 -34.93 -11.22
CA PRO A 267 12.81 -33.97 -11.44
C PRO A 267 12.34 -32.74 -12.23
N VAL A 268 12.82 -31.55 -11.87
CA VAL A 268 12.70 -30.37 -12.71
C VAL A 268 13.78 -30.42 -13.78
N ILE A 269 13.38 -30.72 -15.02
CA ILE A 269 14.28 -30.89 -16.17
C ILE A 269 14.53 -29.57 -16.93
N GLY A 270 13.79 -28.51 -16.64
CA GLY A 270 13.99 -27.20 -17.26
C GLY A 270 13.42 -26.09 -16.41
N GLU A 271 14.16 -24.97 -16.31
CA GLU A 271 13.72 -23.75 -15.65
C GLU A 271 13.64 -22.60 -16.63
N ILE A 272 12.44 -22.16 -16.96
CA ILE A 272 12.20 -21.08 -17.90
C ILE A 272 11.97 -19.77 -17.12
N PRO A 273 12.77 -18.70 -17.37
CA PRO A 273 12.63 -17.41 -16.72
C PRO A 273 11.26 -16.79 -16.97
N GLN A 274 10.83 -15.90 -16.05
CA GLN A 274 9.56 -15.21 -16.19
C GLN A 274 9.53 -14.35 -17.46
N LEU A 275 8.60 -14.67 -18.36
CA LEU A 275 8.36 -13.87 -19.56
C LEU A 275 7.60 -12.59 -19.24
N SER A 276 8.06 -11.45 -19.77
CA SER A 276 7.32 -10.20 -19.71
C SER A 276 6.01 -10.27 -20.51
N ARG A 277 5.07 -9.37 -20.26
CA ARG A 277 3.79 -9.34 -21.01
C ARG A 277 4.00 -9.17 -22.50
N SER A 278 4.98 -8.36 -22.93
CA SER A 278 5.32 -8.17 -24.34
C SER A 278 5.85 -9.44 -25.00
N ARG A 279 6.69 -10.22 -24.30
CA ARG A 279 7.22 -11.50 -24.80
C ARG A 279 6.13 -12.57 -24.92
N ARG A 280 5.12 -12.57 -24.06
CA ARG A 280 3.99 -13.50 -24.11
C ARG A 280 2.99 -13.22 -25.23
N ARG A 281 3.04 -12.03 -25.84
CA ARG A 281 2.15 -11.60 -26.93
C ARG A 281 2.80 -11.69 -28.31
N LEU A 282 3.99 -12.28 -28.39
CA LEU A 282 4.61 -12.56 -29.67
C LEU A 282 3.73 -13.54 -30.47
N ARG A 283 3.64 -13.33 -31.76
CA ARG A 283 2.95 -14.21 -32.71
C ARG A 283 3.87 -15.25 -33.31
N GLU A 284 5.07 -15.38 -32.78
CA GLU A 284 6.08 -16.35 -33.13
C GLU A 284 6.68 -16.91 -31.85
N PRO A 285 7.12 -18.19 -31.83
CA PRO A 285 7.84 -18.73 -30.69
C PRO A 285 9.05 -17.88 -30.33
N LEU A 286 9.29 -17.66 -29.02
CA LEU A 286 10.37 -16.82 -28.55
C LEU A 286 11.75 -17.30 -29.03
N VAL A 287 11.89 -18.62 -29.18
CA VAL A 287 13.11 -19.26 -29.70
C VAL A 287 13.46 -18.72 -31.09
N VAL A 288 12.46 -18.47 -31.92
CA VAL A 288 12.62 -17.90 -33.28
C VAL A 288 12.69 -16.38 -33.23
N ALA A 289 11.71 -15.74 -32.58
CA ALA A 289 11.59 -14.27 -32.57
C ALA A 289 12.75 -13.58 -31.83
N ARG A 290 13.40 -14.25 -30.86
CA ARG A 290 14.49 -13.70 -30.04
C ARG A 290 15.50 -14.79 -29.66
N PRO A 291 16.30 -15.30 -30.59
CA PRO A 291 17.19 -16.44 -30.36
C PRO A 291 18.20 -16.27 -29.21
N SER A 292 18.64 -15.01 -28.95
CA SER A 292 19.59 -14.68 -27.89
C SER A 292 18.91 -14.38 -26.53
N ASP A 293 17.60 -14.56 -26.41
CA ASP A 293 16.92 -14.34 -25.13
C ASP A 293 17.24 -15.49 -24.15
N PRO A 294 17.53 -15.19 -22.87
CA PRO A 294 17.77 -16.23 -21.87
C PRO A 294 16.65 -17.25 -21.75
N ALA A 295 15.40 -16.87 -22.07
CA ALA A 295 14.30 -17.83 -22.06
C ALA A 295 14.32 -18.74 -23.32
N ALA A 296 14.78 -18.27 -24.47
CA ALA A 296 15.01 -19.12 -25.63
C ALA A 296 16.07 -20.18 -25.34
N GLU A 297 17.16 -19.78 -24.69
CA GLU A 297 18.21 -20.71 -24.27
C GLU A 297 17.71 -21.74 -23.24
N ALA A 298 16.83 -21.31 -22.34
CA ALA A 298 16.20 -22.22 -21.38
C ALA A 298 15.32 -23.27 -22.07
N TYR A 299 14.61 -22.93 -23.15
CA TYR A 299 13.88 -23.92 -23.96
C TYR A 299 14.81 -24.87 -24.72
N ARG A 300 15.98 -24.41 -25.23
CA ARG A 300 17.01 -25.28 -25.81
C ARG A 300 17.59 -26.24 -24.79
N SER A 301 17.84 -25.74 -23.56
CA SER A 301 18.26 -26.59 -22.43
C SER A 301 17.20 -27.65 -22.10
N LEU A 302 15.91 -27.25 -22.02
CA LEU A 302 14.80 -28.16 -21.79
C LEU A 302 14.74 -29.24 -22.88
N ARG A 303 14.86 -28.86 -24.18
CA ARG A 303 14.96 -29.78 -25.30
C ARG A 303 16.09 -30.77 -25.08
N SER A 304 17.31 -30.27 -24.81
CA SER A 304 18.50 -31.14 -24.65
C SER A 304 18.33 -32.13 -23.50
N THR A 305 17.77 -31.67 -22.37
CA THR A 305 17.50 -32.55 -21.23
C THR A 305 16.43 -33.58 -21.58
N LEU A 306 15.33 -33.18 -22.24
CA LEU A 306 14.26 -34.06 -22.66
C LEU A 306 14.77 -35.17 -23.58
N LEU A 307 15.63 -34.82 -24.54
CA LEU A 307 16.20 -35.78 -25.50
C LEU A 307 17.25 -36.71 -24.87
N LEU A 308 18.04 -36.24 -23.91
CA LEU A 308 19.13 -37.00 -23.28
C LEU A 308 18.67 -37.85 -22.10
N THR A 309 17.71 -37.34 -21.30
CA THR A 309 17.26 -38.00 -20.06
C THR A 309 15.81 -38.47 -20.12
N GLY A 310 15.14 -38.25 -21.25
CA GLY A 310 13.78 -38.71 -21.47
C GLY A 310 13.68 -40.23 -21.48
N PRO A 311 12.46 -40.76 -21.34
CA PRO A 311 12.22 -42.20 -21.40
C PRO A 311 12.81 -42.82 -22.69
N ALA A 312 13.25 -44.08 -22.63
CA ALA A 312 13.78 -44.79 -23.78
C ALA A 312 12.80 -44.88 -24.97
N ALA A 313 11.50 -44.70 -24.71
CA ALA A 313 10.46 -44.57 -25.73
C ALA A 313 10.63 -43.33 -26.63
N LEU A 314 11.40 -42.33 -26.22
CA LEU A 314 11.77 -41.17 -27.03
C LEU A 314 13.05 -41.37 -27.83
N ALA A 315 13.45 -42.61 -28.10
CA ALA A 315 14.59 -42.93 -28.95
C ALA A 315 14.34 -42.39 -30.37
N LEU A 316 14.67 -41.10 -30.55
CA LEU A 316 14.59 -40.42 -31.83
C LEU A 316 15.78 -40.80 -32.72
N PRO A 317 15.61 -40.85 -34.04
CA PRO A 317 16.74 -41.05 -34.93
C PRO A 317 17.79 -39.95 -34.69
N ALA A 318 19.07 -40.35 -34.70
CA ALA A 318 20.19 -39.44 -34.48
C ALA A 318 20.05 -38.21 -35.38
N ALA A 319 19.95 -37.03 -34.76
CA ALA A 319 19.87 -35.74 -35.49
C ALA A 319 21.11 -35.64 -36.40
N GLY A 320 20.90 -35.52 -37.70
CA GLY A 320 21.99 -35.34 -38.66
C GLY A 320 22.44 -36.57 -39.42
N ALA A 321 21.87 -37.74 -39.21
CA ALA A 321 22.16 -38.89 -40.08
C ALA A 321 21.49 -38.67 -41.46
N GLY A 322 22.24 -38.02 -42.39
CA GLY A 322 22.08 -37.94 -43.84
C GLY A 322 20.68 -38.16 -44.43
N ARG A 323 19.65 -37.49 -43.87
CA ARG A 323 18.34 -37.52 -44.52
C ARG A 323 18.39 -36.64 -45.76
N PRO A 324 18.02 -37.18 -46.95
CA PRO A 324 17.86 -36.35 -48.12
C PRO A 324 16.83 -35.26 -47.79
N GLU A 325 17.14 -34.04 -48.18
CA GLU A 325 16.24 -32.90 -48.12
C GLU A 325 14.88 -33.32 -48.69
N ARG A 326 13.90 -33.54 -47.83
CA ARG A 326 12.57 -33.95 -48.23
C ARG A 326 11.90 -32.79 -48.95
N ALA A 327 11.73 -32.98 -50.26
CA ALA A 327 11.13 -31.97 -51.13
C ALA A 327 9.65 -31.69 -50.87
N GLU A 328 8.95 -32.51 -50.08
CA GLU A 328 7.53 -32.33 -49.77
C GLU A 328 7.25 -32.36 -48.24
N PRO A 329 6.63 -31.31 -47.71
CA PRO A 329 6.38 -31.20 -46.25
C PRO A 329 5.36 -32.19 -45.68
N ALA A 330 4.64 -32.94 -46.53
CA ALA A 330 3.59 -33.89 -46.11
C ALA A 330 3.94 -35.37 -46.38
N ALA A 331 5.20 -35.69 -46.76
CA ALA A 331 5.57 -37.08 -47.07
C ALA A 331 5.47 -37.96 -45.84
N ARG A 332 4.72 -39.09 -45.98
CA ARG A 332 4.64 -40.17 -44.97
C ARG A 332 6.01 -40.81 -44.75
N ARG A 333 6.30 -41.14 -43.53
CA ARG A 333 7.49 -41.95 -43.16
C ARG A 333 7.33 -43.39 -43.66
N PRO A 334 8.41 -44.09 -43.92
CA PRO A 334 8.37 -45.53 -44.24
C PRO A 334 7.67 -46.30 -43.12
N ALA A 335 7.02 -47.40 -43.49
CA ALA A 335 6.40 -48.30 -42.52
C ALA A 335 7.46 -48.85 -41.55
N GLY A 336 7.25 -48.68 -40.26
CA GLY A 336 8.17 -49.07 -39.19
C GLY A 336 8.96 -47.92 -38.55
N GLU A 337 8.94 -46.71 -39.13
CA GLU A 337 9.52 -45.52 -38.53
C GLU A 337 8.39 -44.60 -37.96
N GLU A 338 7.90 -44.91 -36.77
CA GLU A 338 6.88 -44.11 -36.10
C GLU A 338 7.50 -43.00 -35.25
N GLY A 339 6.95 -41.79 -35.32
CA GLY A 339 7.37 -40.68 -34.47
C GLY A 339 6.96 -40.85 -33.01
N ALA A 340 7.76 -40.35 -32.11
CA ALA A 340 7.44 -40.35 -30.68
C ALA A 340 6.38 -39.29 -30.34
N VAL A 341 5.58 -39.53 -29.30
CA VAL A 341 4.52 -38.63 -28.83
C VAL A 341 4.82 -38.16 -27.44
N VAL A 342 4.96 -36.85 -27.27
CA VAL A 342 5.11 -36.20 -25.95
C VAL A 342 3.89 -35.36 -25.65
N LEU A 343 3.20 -35.71 -24.60
CA LEU A 343 2.06 -34.95 -24.11
C LEU A 343 2.54 -33.89 -23.11
N VAL A 344 2.19 -32.63 -23.36
CA VAL A 344 2.49 -31.53 -22.45
C VAL A 344 1.28 -31.26 -21.54
N ALA A 345 1.44 -31.63 -20.28
CA ALA A 345 0.40 -31.53 -19.27
C ALA A 345 0.63 -30.33 -18.29
N ALA A 346 -0.42 -29.91 -17.59
CA ALA A 346 -0.31 -28.98 -16.49
C ALA A 346 -1.40 -29.21 -15.46
N ALA A 347 -1.15 -28.80 -14.22
CA ALA A 347 -2.13 -28.88 -13.15
C ALA A 347 -3.31 -27.94 -13.38
N ARG A 348 -3.03 -26.72 -13.81
CA ARG A 348 -4.01 -25.62 -13.91
C ARG A 348 -3.90 -24.86 -15.23
N SER A 349 -4.95 -24.13 -15.55
CA SER A 349 -4.91 -23.13 -16.62
C SER A 349 -3.82 -22.08 -16.36
N GLN A 350 -3.24 -21.55 -17.45
CA GLN A 350 -2.16 -20.56 -17.43
C GLN A 350 -0.82 -21.03 -16.83
N ASP A 351 -0.60 -22.33 -16.68
CA ASP A 351 0.70 -22.89 -16.32
C ASP A 351 1.70 -22.91 -17.50
N GLY A 352 1.29 -22.39 -18.65
CA GLY A 352 2.17 -22.13 -19.80
C GLY A 352 2.35 -23.31 -20.75
N ARG A 353 1.46 -24.30 -20.78
CA ARG A 353 1.49 -25.46 -21.71
C ARG A 353 1.68 -25.04 -23.15
N THR A 354 0.72 -24.33 -23.73
CA THR A 354 0.73 -23.87 -25.12
C THR A 354 2.00 -23.08 -25.49
N THR A 355 2.44 -22.19 -24.57
CA THR A 355 3.71 -21.46 -24.77
C THR A 355 4.91 -22.40 -24.76
N THR A 356 4.91 -23.41 -23.91
CA THR A 356 5.98 -24.40 -23.83
C THR A 356 5.96 -25.29 -25.06
N VAL A 357 4.80 -25.78 -25.50
CA VAL A 357 4.64 -26.57 -26.73
C VAL A 357 5.24 -25.84 -27.92
N ALA A 358 4.85 -24.56 -28.13
CA ALA A 358 5.32 -23.79 -29.28
C ALA A 358 6.84 -23.53 -29.25
N ASN A 359 7.40 -23.16 -28.09
CA ASN A 359 8.83 -22.91 -27.98
C ASN A 359 9.68 -24.19 -27.99
N LEU A 360 9.17 -25.27 -27.39
CA LEU A 360 9.84 -26.57 -27.43
C LEU A 360 9.81 -27.14 -28.83
N ALA A 361 8.69 -27.03 -29.59
CA ALA A 361 8.60 -27.42 -30.98
C ALA A 361 9.66 -26.72 -31.84
N ALA A 362 9.75 -25.37 -31.69
CA ALA A 362 10.75 -24.59 -32.39
C ALA A 362 12.19 -24.98 -32.00
N ALA A 363 12.46 -25.21 -30.72
CA ALA A 363 13.76 -25.63 -30.24
C ALA A 363 14.14 -27.03 -30.74
N LEU A 364 13.19 -27.96 -30.86
CA LEU A 364 13.38 -29.31 -31.42
C LEU A 364 13.66 -29.25 -32.93
N ALA A 365 12.92 -28.44 -33.66
CA ALA A 365 13.10 -28.25 -35.09
C ALA A 365 14.49 -27.65 -35.44
N GLU A 366 15.08 -26.81 -34.56
CA GLU A 366 16.47 -26.32 -34.71
C GLU A 366 17.51 -27.46 -34.83
N THR A 367 17.18 -28.68 -34.36
CA THR A 367 18.07 -29.84 -34.48
C THR A 367 17.81 -30.71 -35.72
N GLY A 368 16.95 -30.23 -36.61
CA GLY A 368 16.61 -30.92 -37.84
C GLY A 368 15.50 -31.99 -37.69
N LEU A 369 14.80 -32.00 -36.54
CA LEU A 369 13.64 -32.86 -36.33
C LEU A 369 12.40 -32.27 -36.97
N GLU A 370 11.59 -33.10 -37.63
CA GLU A 370 10.23 -32.75 -38.07
C GLU A 370 9.28 -32.90 -36.89
N VAL A 371 8.71 -31.79 -36.46
CA VAL A 371 7.82 -31.70 -35.29
C VAL A 371 6.39 -31.41 -35.72
N LEU A 372 5.44 -32.22 -35.27
CA LEU A 372 4.02 -31.96 -35.42
C LEU A 372 3.40 -31.57 -34.09
N VAL A 373 2.79 -30.43 -34.02
CA VAL A 373 2.03 -29.96 -32.85
C VAL A 373 0.55 -30.30 -33.05
N LEU A 374 -0.06 -30.95 -32.08
CA LEU A 374 -1.50 -31.23 -32.04
C LEU A 374 -2.15 -30.46 -30.91
N ASP A 375 -3.12 -29.60 -31.26
CA ASP A 375 -3.92 -28.89 -30.27
C ASP A 375 -5.12 -29.76 -29.89
N CYS A 376 -5.05 -30.37 -28.72
CA CYS A 376 -6.10 -31.18 -28.13
C CYS A 376 -6.74 -30.51 -26.90
N ASP A 377 -6.57 -29.18 -26.73
CA ASP A 377 -7.37 -28.40 -25.80
C ASP A 377 -8.70 -27.98 -26.48
N PHE A 378 -9.60 -28.96 -26.61
CA PHE A 378 -10.91 -28.75 -27.27
C PHE A 378 -11.82 -27.73 -26.60
N ARG A 379 -11.48 -27.30 -25.37
CA ARG A 379 -12.21 -26.29 -24.63
C ARG A 379 -11.76 -24.87 -24.95
N HIS A 380 -10.44 -24.71 -25.14
CA HIS A 380 -9.80 -23.43 -25.42
C HIS A 380 -8.63 -23.61 -26.39
N PRO A 381 -8.91 -23.98 -27.66
CA PRO A 381 -7.87 -24.23 -28.64
C PRO A 381 -7.10 -22.94 -28.95
N GLN A 382 -5.80 -22.91 -28.62
CA GLN A 382 -4.95 -21.73 -28.76
C GLN A 382 -3.55 -22.02 -29.30
N ALA A 383 -3.22 -23.26 -29.64
CA ALA A 383 -1.88 -23.60 -30.11
C ALA A 383 -1.51 -22.92 -31.44
N HIS A 384 -2.49 -22.46 -32.21
CA HIS A 384 -2.29 -21.71 -33.46
C HIS A 384 -1.74 -20.29 -33.23
N ALA A 385 -2.09 -19.65 -32.10
CA ALA A 385 -1.76 -18.26 -31.83
C ALA A 385 -0.26 -17.94 -31.70
N PRO A 386 0.56 -18.76 -30.97
CA PRO A 386 2.01 -18.60 -30.92
C PRO A 386 2.73 -18.77 -32.27
N PHE A 387 2.09 -19.37 -33.26
CA PHE A 387 2.65 -19.50 -34.63
C PHE A 387 2.11 -18.45 -35.60
N GLY A 388 1.33 -17.48 -35.12
CA GLY A 388 0.75 -16.44 -35.95
C GLY A 388 -0.33 -16.93 -36.91
N LEU A 389 -0.81 -18.15 -36.73
CA LEU A 389 -1.84 -18.76 -37.55
C LEU A 389 -3.25 -18.38 -37.05
N GLY A 390 -4.20 -18.36 -37.96
CA GLY A 390 -5.62 -18.30 -37.61
C GLY A 390 -6.15 -19.64 -37.13
N GLY A 391 -7.23 -19.64 -36.36
CA GLY A 391 -8.03 -20.82 -36.11
C GLY A 391 -8.56 -21.41 -37.43
N GLY A 392 -9.25 -22.54 -37.34
CA GLY A 392 -9.84 -23.21 -38.50
C GLY A 392 -10.09 -24.68 -38.16
N PRO A 393 -10.55 -25.47 -39.16
CA PRO A 393 -10.73 -26.90 -38.95
C PRO A 393 -9.47 -27.57 -38.42
N GLY A 394 -9.64 -28.51 -37.53
CA GLY A 394 -8.53 -29.17 -36.84
C GLY A 394 -8.91 -30.49 -36.20
N MET A 395 -8.33 -30.76 -35.02
CA MET A 395 -8.50 -32.04 -34.31
C MET A 395 -9.99 -32.32 -33.97
N ALA A 396 -10.79 -31.30 -33.65
CA ALA A 396 -12.20 -31.51 -33.32
C ALA A 396 -12.97 -32.05 -34.54
N GLU A 397 -12.78 -31.47 -35.72
CA GLU A 397 -13.42 -31.91 -36.97
C GLU A 397 -12.90 -33.29 -37.40
N LEU A 398 -11.57 -33.52 -37.26
CA LEU A 398 -10.97 -34.81 -37.60
C LEU A 398 -11.57 -35.97 -36.77
N LEU A 399 -11.92 -35.69 -35.51
CA LEU A 399 -12.44 -36.69 -34.58
C LEU A 399 -13.98 -36.78 -34.58
N SER A 400 -14.73 -35.78 -35.07
CA SER A 400 -16.18 -35.75 -35.03
C SER A 400 -16.86 -36.41 -36.20
N GLY A 401 -16.19 -36.65 -37.32
CA GLY A 401 -16.75 -37.31 -38.48
C GLY A 401 -17.18 -38.77 -38.24
N GLU A 402 -18.11 -39.29 -39.05
CA GLU A 402 -18.52 -40.69 -39.01
C GLU A 402 -17.33 -41.62 -39.30
N GLN A 403 -16.49 -41.26 -40.24
CA GLN A 403 -15.19 -41.84 -40.51
C GLN A 403 -14.09 -40.88 -40.03
N LEU A 404 -13.05 -41.43 -39.42
CA LEU A 404 -11.88 -40.63 -39.06
C LEU A 404 -11.17 -40.15 -40.31
N GLY A 405 -11.00 -38.84 -40.43
CA GLY A 405 -10.24 -38.20 -41.50
C GLY A 405 -8.75 -38.57 -41.45
N GLU A 406 -8.03 -38.35 -42.52
CA GLU A 406 -6.56 -38.51 -42.52
C GLU A 406 -5.92 -37.20 -41.95
N PRO A 407 -4.91 -37.33 -41.08
CA PRO A 407 -4.27 -36.15 -40.46
C PRO A 407 -3.66 -35.16 -41.46
N ASP A 408 -3.16 -35.67 -42.63
CA ASP A 408 -2.49 -34.86 -43.66
C ASP A 408 -3.39 -33.77 -44.26
N GLU A 409 -4.69 -34.00 -44.30
CA GLU A 409 -5.65 -33.00 -44.80
C GLU A 409 -5.68 -31.72 -43.95
N LEU A 410 -5.37 -31.82 -42.65
CA LEU A 410 -5.42 -30.75 -41.68
C LEU A 410 -4.05 -30.31 -41.15
N ILE A 411 -2.97 -30.96 -41.59
CA ILE A 411 -1.61 -30.54 -41.25
C ILE A 411 -1.29 -29.22 -41.95
N ARG A 412 -1.07 -28.17 -41.15
CA ARG A 412 -0.74 -26.84 -41.63
C ARG A 412 0.72 -26.52 -41.38
N PRO A 413 1.46 -25.97 -42.36
CA PRO A 413 2.79 -25.44 -42.12
C PRO A 413 2.72 -24.24 -41.20
N THR A 414 3.70 -24.07 -40.34
CA THR A 414 3.89 -22.88 -39.52
C THR A 414 4.98 -21.98 -40.12
N GLY A 415 5.14 -20.77 -39.59
CA GLY A 415 6.28 -19.90 -39.95
C GLY A 415 7.64 -20.44 -39.46
N VAL A 416 7.68 -21.54 -38.70
CA VAL A 416 8.89 -22.14 -38.15
C VAL A 416 9.26 -23.36 -39.00
N PRO A 417 10.41 -23.35 -39.70
CA PRO A 417 10.86 -24.50 -40.47
C PRO A 417 10.92 -25.77 -39.63
N GLY A 418 10.44 -26.90 -40.14
CA GLY A 418 10.39 -28.18 -39.44
C GLY A 418 9.26 -28.29 -38.40
N VAL A 419 8.41 -27.26 -38.24
CA VAL A 419 7.25 -27.33 -37.35
C VAL A 419 5.95 -27.24 -38.14
N ARG A 420 5.08 -28.21 -37.94
CA ARG A 420 3.72 -28.25 -38.49
C ARG A 420 2.70 -28.32 -37.37
N LEU A 421 1.46 -27.93 -37.64
CA LEU A 421 0.39 -27.83 -36.64
C LEU A 421 -0.93 -28.39 -37.19
N ILE A 422 -1.63 -29.18 -36.40
CA ILE A 422 -3.06 -29.40 -36.51
C ILE A 422 -3.72 -28.58 -35.39
N THR A 423 -4.54 -27.63 -35.76
CA THR A 423 -5.27 -26.76 -34.80
C THR A 423 -6.29 -27.56 -34.01
N GLY A 424 -6.79 -27.03 -32.90
CA GLY A 424 -7.81 -27.73 -32.11
C GLY A 424 -9.20 -27.78 -32.77
N GLY A 425 -9.42 -26.98 -33.82
CA GLY A 425 -10.71 -26.91 -34.49
C GLY A 425 -11.68 -25.97 -33.74
N ASN A 426 -12.97 -26.15 -34.00
CA ASN A 426 -14.02 -25.43 -33.29
C ASN A 426 -14.23 -26.00 -31.88
N THR A 427 -14.57 -25.12 -30.93
CA THR A 427 -14.90 -25.56 -29.56
C THR A 427 -16.12 -26.47 -29.57
N THR A 428 -16.06 -27.57 -28.81
CA THR A 428 -17.14 -28.54 -28.70
C THR A 428 -17.74 -28.58 -27.31
N ALA A 429 -19.02 -28.90 -27.22
CA ALA A 429 -19.71 -29.14 -25.95
C ALA A 429 -19.36 -30.52 -25.35
N TYR A 430 -18.80 -31.45 -26.16
CA TYR A 430 -18.54 -32.84 -25.77
C TYR A 430 -17.08 -33.26 -26.01
N PRO A 431 -16.09 -32.64 -25.37
CA PRO A 431 -14.68 -32.95 -25.58
C PRO A 431 -14.32 -34.41 -25.30
N ALA A 432 -14.91 -34.99 -24.28
CA ALA A 432 -14.64 -36.38 -23.89
C ALA A 432 -14.98 -37.39 -24.99
N ALA A 433 -16.04 -37.14 -25.76
CA ALA A 433 -16.40 -38.03 -26.89
C ALA A 433 -15.35 -38.02 -28.00
N LEU A 434 -14.71 -36.87 -28.23
CA LEU A 434 -13.62 -36.72 -29.21
C LEU A 434 -12.38 -37.45 -28.74
N VAL A 435 -12.01 -37.34 -27.47
CA VAL A 435 -10.79 -37.93 -26.93
C VAL A 435 -10.79 -39.44 -27.02
N LEU A 436 -11.93 -40.13 -26.86
CA LEU A 436 -12.03 -41.58 -27.02
C LEU A 436 -11.58 -42.08 -28.41
N ARG A 437 -11.67 -41.21 -29.43
CA ARG A 437 -11.25 -41.54 -30.82
C ARG A 437 -9.82 -41.07 -31.13
N ALA A 438 -9.20 -40.27 -30.23
CA ALA A 438 -7.92 -39.64 -30.48
C ALA A 438 -6.78 -40.64 -30.71
N GLY A 439 -6.82 -41.80 -30.06
CA GLY A 439 -5.77 -42.82 -30.18
C GLY A 439 -5.54 -43.28 -31.60
N GLU A 440 -6.59 -43.45 -32.42
CA GLU A 440 -6.46 -43.85 -33.82
C GLU A 440 -5.82 -42.74 -34.68
N VAL A 441 -6.26 -41.49 -34.47
CA VAL A 441 -5.70 -40.32 -35.16
C VAL A 441 -4.22 -40.13 -34.78
N LEU A 442 -3.88 -40.29 -33.49
CA LEU A 442 -2.50 -40.21 -33.03
C LEU A 442 -1.59 -41.29 -33.65
N ARG A 443 -2.06 -42.54 -33.75
CA ARG A 443 -1.32 -43.58 -34.44
C ARG A 443 -1.07 -43.23 -35.91
N ARG A 444 -2.04 -42.68 -36.62
CA ARG A 444 -1.87 -42.21 -37.99
C ARG A 444 -0.91 -41.02 -38.06
N ALA A 445 -1.02 -40.07 -37.12
CA ALA A 445 -0.20 -38.86 -37.06
C ALA A 445 1.32 -39.19 -36.87
N ARG A 446 1.67 -40.28 -36.18
CA ARG A 446 3.07 -40.73 -35.99
C ARG A 446 3.86 -40.91 -37.29
N ARG A 447 3.19 -41.12 -38.43
CA ARG A 447 3.83 -41.28 -39.75
C ARG A 447 4.25 -39.96 -40.38
N TYR A 448 3.83 -38.82 -39.80
CA TYR A 448 4.06 -37.50 -40.40
C TYR A 448 5.19 -36.71 -39.71
N ALA A 449 5.68 -37.11 -38.55
CA ALA A 449 6.70 -36.38 -37.82
C ALA A 449 7.69 -37.29 -37.08
N ASP A 450 8.87 -36.76 -36.74
CA ASP A 450 9.81 -37.43 -35.84
C ASP A 450 9.32 -37.36 -34.39
N LEU A 451 8.70 -36.24 -34.05
CA LEU A 451 8.13 -36.00 -32.73
C LEU A 451 6.79 -35.26 -32.82
N ILE A 452 5.85 -35.76 -32.06
CA ILE A 452 4.53 -35.12 -31.90
C ILE A 452 4.47 -34.51 -30.51
N LEU A 453 4.10 -33.24 -30.45
CA LEU A 453 3.80 -32.52 -29.18
C LEU A 453 2.30 -32.31 -29.08
N ILE A 454 1.69 -32.79 -28.00
CA ILE A 454 0.25 -32.63 -27.76
C ILE A 454 0.07 -31.51 -26.72
N ASP A 455 -0.67 -30.45 -27.09
CA ASP A 455 -1.21 -29.44 -26.15
C ASP A 455 -2.57 -29.89 -25.65
N THR A 456 -2.79 -29.92 -24.32
CA THR A 456 -3.99 -30.51 -23.72
C THR A 456 -4.71 -29.51 -22.81
N SER A 457 -5.90 -29.86 -22.31
CA SER A 457 -6.58 -29.18 -21.21
C SER A 457 -5.86 -29.41 -19.87
N PRO A 458 -6.12 -28.58 -18.81
CA PRO A 458 -5.50 -28.80 -17.49
C PRO A 458 -6.00 -30.08 -16.82
N LEU A 459 -5.08 -30.89 -16.26
CA LEU A 459 -5.38 -32.19 -15.66
C LEU A 459 -6.36 -32.13 -14.49
N LEU A 460 -6.34 -31.06 -13.69
CA LEU A 460 -7.24 -30.94 -12.53
C LEU A 460 -8.62 -30.37 -12.88
N HIS A 461 -8.84 -29.96 -14.13
CA HIS A 461 -10.09 -29.31 -14.54
C HIS A 461 -10.83 -30.09 -15.64
N ALA A 462 -10.16 -31.01 -16.30
CA ALA A 462 -10.71 -31.73 -17.44
C ALA A 462 -10.15 -33.14 -17.51
N ASN A 463 -11.04 -34.14 -17.57
CA ASN A 463 -10.65 -35.54 -17.74
C ASN A 463 -10.09 -35.81 -19.13
N ASP A 464 -10.43 -34.95 -20.11
CA ASP A 464 -10.00 -35.10 -21.51
C ASP A 464 -8.47 -35.24 -21.64
N ALA A 465 -7.71 -34.46 -20.84
CA ALA A 465 -6.25 -34.54 -20.84
C ALA A 465 -5.75 -35.89 -20.27
N TYR A 466 -6.45 -36.41 -19.24
CA TYR A 466 -6.09 -37.69 -18.63
C TYR A 466 -6.29 -38.86 -19.61
N ASP A 467 -7.38 -38.86 -20.35
CA ASP A 467 -7.68 -39.89 -21.34
C ASP A 467 -6.69 -39.88 -22.52
N LEU A 468 -6.09 -38.71 -22.85
CA LEU A 468 -5.04 -38.60 -23.87
C LEU A 468 -3.70 -39.12 -23.41
N VAL A 469 -3.39 -39.14 -22.10
CA VAL A 469 -2.08 -39.57 -21.59
C VAL A 469 -1.73 -40.98 -22.04
N GLN A 470 -2.68 -41.92 -22.04
CA GLN A 470 -2.45 -43.32 -22.42
C GLN A 470 -1.95 -43.52 -23.87
N HIS A 471 -2.08 -42.49 -24.72
CA HIS A 471 -1.64 -42.52 -26.12
C HIS A 471 -0.28 -41.83 -26.34
N ALA A 472 0.33 -41.29 -25.27
CA ALA A 472 1.64 -40.66 -25.30
C ALA A 472 2.74 -41.66 -24.91
N ASP A 473 3.94 -41.47 -25.46
CA ASP A 473 5.14 -42.22 -25.07
C ASP A 473 5.82 -41.60 -23.84
N ALA A 474 5.59 -40.31 -23.63
CA ALA A 474 6.06 -39.59 -22.45
C ALA A 474 5.17 -38.38 -22.12
N VAL A 475 5.18 -37.98 -20.84
CA VAL A 475 4.50 -36.76 -20.36
C VAL A 475 5.53 -35.74 -19.87
N LEU A 476 5.41 -34.50 -20.33
CA LEU A 476 6.13 -33.33 -19.79
C LEU A 476 5.16 -32.51 -18.99
N VAL A 477 5.41 -32.34 -17.70
CA VAL A 477 4.55 -31.49 -16.83
C VAL A 477 5.04 -30.08 -16.83
N THR A 478 4.17 -29.11 -17.10
CA THR A 478 4.48 -27.67 -16.98
C THR A 478 3.90 -27.11 -15.70
N VAL A 479 4.71 -26.38 -14.96
CA VAL A 479 4.32 -25.72 -13.69
C VAL A 479 4.77 -24.29 -13.70
N ARG A 480 3.84 -23.39 -13.44
CA ARG A 480 4.19 -21.98 -13.27
C ARG A 480 4.43 -21.65 -11.80
N ALA A 481 5.59 -21.08 -11.50
CA ALA A 481 5.97 -20.68 -10.15
C ALA A 481 4.88 -19.79 -9.50
N GLY A 482 4.36 -20.24 -8.37
CA GLY A 482 3.31 -19.56 -7.61
C GLY A 482 1.89 -19.76 -8.14
N ASN A 483 1.63 -20.75 -9.00
CA ASN A 483 0.29 -21.05 -9.49
C ASN A 483 -0.29 -22.34 -8.88
N VAL A 484 0.54 -23.28 -8.50
CA VAL A 484 0.18 -24.62 -8.01
C VAL A 484 0.50 -24.74 -6.53
N THR A 485 -0.37 -25.40 -5.76
CA THR A 485 -0.14 -25.76 -4.34
C THR A 485 0.44 -27.18 -4.24
N PRO A 486 1.06 -27.58 -3.11
CA PRO A 486 1.55 -28.94 -2.91
C PRO A 486 0.45 -30.00 -3.09
N GLU A 487 -0.75 -29.78 -2.57
CA GLU A 487 -1.87 -30.72 -2.68
C GLU A 487 -2.31 -30.92 -4.15
N GLN A 488 -2.23 -29.84 -4.95
CA GLN A 488 -2.53 -29.93 -6.38
C GLN A 488 -1.44 -30.66 -7.15
N ALA A 489 -0.19 -30.48 -6.76
CA ALA A 489 0.95 -31.19 -7.34
C ALA A 489 0.86 -32.70 -7.07
N ASP A 490 0.62 -33.06 -5.82
CA ASP A 490 0.45 -34.44 -5.37
C ASP A 490 -0.69 -35.13 -6.14
N ARG A 491 -1.84 -34.46 -6.26
CA ARG A 491 -2.97 -34.96 -7.03
C ARG A 491 -2.65 -35.21 -8.50
N VAL A 492 -1.88 -34.32 -9.14
CA VAL A 492 -1.44 -34.54 -10.54
C VAL A 492 -0.49 -35.71 -10.62
N SER A 493 0.43 -35.83 -9.67
CA SER A 493 1.38 -36.97 -9.62
C SER A 493 0.65 -38.30 -9.45
N GLU A 494 -0.35 -38.36 -8.57
CA GLU A 494 -1.20 -39.55 -8.42
C GLU A 494 -1.95 -39.91 -9.71
N LEU A 495 -2.54 -38.88 -10.37
CA LEU A 495 -3.25 -39.13 -11.64
C LEU A 495 -2.33 -39.68 -12.71
N LEU A 496 -1.12 -39.08 -12.86
CA LEU A 496 -0.15 -39.55 -13.85
C LEU A 496 0.42 -40.95 -13.52
N ALA A 497 0.68 -41.24 -12.24
CA ALA A 497 1.16 -42.54 -11.81
C ALA A 497 0.19 -43.69 -12.17
N ARG A 498 -1.12 -43.44 -12.18
CA ARG A 498 -2.15 -44.41 -12.53
C ARG A 498 -2.18 -44.76 -14.02
N THR A 499 -1.63 -43.89 -14.88
CA THR A 499 -1.62 -44.14 -16.33
C THR A 499 -0.52 -45.11 -16.78
N GLY A 500 0.53 -45.30 -15.97
CA GLY A 500 1.70 -46.07 -16.30
C GLY A 500 2.59 -45.48 -17.40
N VAL A 501 2.24 -44.31 -17.93
CA VAL A 501 3.03 -43.58 -18.93
C VAL A 501 4.20 -42.87 -18.26
N PRO A 502 5.43 -43.01 -18.77
CA PRO A 502 6.60 -42.39 -18.17
C PRO A 502 6.48 -40.86 -18.19
N VAL A 503 6.77 -40.24 -17.03
CA VAL A 503 6.84 -38.78 -16.93
C VAL A 503 8.29 -38.33 -17.08
N ALA A 504 8.58 -37.59 -18.15
CA ALA A 504 9.93 -37.08 -18.45
C ALA A 504 10.46 -36.10 -17.38
N GLY A 505 9.58 -35.41 -16.69
CA GLY A 505 9.90 -34.47 -15.65
C GLY A 505 9.04 -33.20 -15.69
N VAL A 506 9.46 -32.20 -14.94
CA VAL A 506 8.74 -30.92 -14.80
C VAL A 506 9.52 -29.79 -15.47
N ALA A 507 8.83 -28.99 -16.29
CA ALA A 507 9.30 -27.69 -16.77
C ALA A 507 8.74 -26.57 -15.85
N LEU A 508 9.62 -25.95 -15.09
CA LEU A 508 9.26 -24.87 -14.16
C LEU A 508 9.32 -23.51 -14.87
N LEU A 509 8.17 -22.86 -15.05
CA LEU A 509 8.05 -21.57 -15.72
C LEU A 509 7.93 -20.42 -14.71
N GLY A 510 8.58 -19.30 -15.03
CA GLY A 510 8.51 -18.10 -14.19
C GLY A 510 9.43 -18.18 -12.99
N SER A 511 10.43 -19.08 -13.00
CA SER A 511 11.46 -19.12 -11.98
C SER A 511 12.23 -17.79 -11.97
N LEU A 512 12.57 -17.34 -10.78
CA LEU A 512 13.56 -16.28 -10.60
C LEU A 512 14.94 -16.94 -10.69
N GLY A 513 15.35 -17.36 -11.90
CA GLY A 513 16.61 -18.04 -12.11
C GLY A 513 17.81 -17.34 -11.43
N PRO A 514 18.96 -18.00 -11.26
CA PRO A 514 20.14 -17.45 -10.58
C PRO A 514 20.64 -16.13 -11.18
N SER A 515 20.22 -15.79 -12.39
CA SER A 515 20.44 -14.49 -13.05
C SER A 515 19.49 -13.36 -12.59
N GLY A 516 18.52 -13.62 -11.71
CA GLY A 516 17.63 -12.59 -11.11
C GLY A 516 18.31 -11.66 -10.10
N ARG A 517 19.54 -11.93 -9.71
CA ARG A 517 20.43 -10.91 -9.12
C ARG A 517 20.89 -9.97 -10.23
N ARG A 518 20.04 -9.03 -10.65
CA ARG A 518 20.50 -7.84 -11.35
C ARG A 518 21.68 -7.27 -10.55
N ARG A 519 22.85 -7.36 -11.11
CA ARG A 519 23.98 -6.48 -10.79
C ARG A 519 23.52 -5.03 -11.00
N ARG A 520 22.82 -4.47 -10.01
CA ARG A 520 22.76 -3.02 -9.82
C ARG A 520 24.03 -2.65 -9.08
N GLY A 521 24.89 -1.97 -9.75
CA GLY A 521 26.11 -1.45 -9.19
C GLY A 521 27.30 -1.82 -10.05
N GLY A 522 27.46 -1.14 -11.18
CA GLY A 522 28.74 -0.97 -11.81
C GLY A 522 29.65 -0.18 -10.87
N SER A 523 30.31 -0.88 -9.95
CA SER A 523 31.55 -0.40 -9.36
C SER A 523 32.65 -1.07 -10.14
N ARG A 524 33.37 -0.31 -10.95
CA ARG A 524 34.65 -0.71 -11.48
C ARG A 524 35.48 -1.25 -10.32
N PRO A 525 36.14 -2.41 -10.44
CA PRO A 525 37.13 -2.80 -9.46
C PRO A 525 38.29 -1.82 -9.57
N GLY A 526 38.42 -0.97 -8.57
CA GLY A 526 39.67 -0.24 -8.34
C GLY A 526 40.74 -1.28 -8.03
N LEU A 527 41.83 -1.20 -8.78
CA LEU A 527 43.07 -1.92 -8.47
C LEU A 527 43.50 -1.57 -7.03
N PRO A 528 43.85 -2.54 -6.21
CA PRO A 528 44.48 -2.24 -4.93
C PRO A 528 45.92 -1.81 -5.19
N ALA A 529 46.28 -0.61 -4.71
CA ALA A 529 47.64 -0.18 -4.57
C ALA A 529 48.37 -1.08 -3.58
N ALA A 530 49.31 -1.86 -4.04
CA ALA A 530 50.21 -2.63 -3.22
C ALA A 530 51.37 -1.76 -2.77
N LEU A 531 51.45 -1.50 -1.48
CA LEU A 531 52.67 -1.16 -0.75
C LEU A 531 53.31 -2.46 -0.28
N GLY A 532 54.60 -2.64 -0.60
CA GLY A 532 55.38 -3.72 0.02
C GLY A 532 56.71 -3.96 -0.71
N ARG A 533 57.74 -3.22 -0.33
CA ARG A 533 59.13 -3.47 -0.68
C ARG A 533 59.63 -4.81 -0.14
N GLY A 534 60.25 -5.62 -0.95
CA GLY A 534 61.01 -6.78 -0.54
C GLY A 534 62.03 -7.21 -1.59
N ARG A 535 63.30 -6.99 -1.26
CA ARG A 535 64.53 -7.39 -2.01
C ARG A 535 64.61 -8.93 -2.14
N ALA A 536 65.09 -9.44 -3.29
CA ALA A 536 66.34 -10.21 -3.42
C ALA A 536 66.34 -11.06 -4.73
N ARG A 537 67.24 -10.77 -5.50
CA ARG A 537 68.41 -11.47 -6.11
C ARG A 537 68.15 -12.61 -7.15
N PRO A 538 69.09 -12.70 -8.11
CA PRO A 538 68.86 -13.32 -9.41
C PRO A 538 69.55 -14.68 -9.56
N ALA A 539 69.07 -15.53 -10.46
CA ALA A 539 69.91 -16.57 -11.06
C ALA A 539 69.43 -17.00 -12.44
N ALA A 540 70.28 -16.83 -13.35
CA ALA A 540 70.83 -17.70 -14.36
C ALA A 540 70.08 -17.85 -15.69
N ALA A 541 70.77 -17.38 -16.68
CA ALA A 541 70.60 -17.49 -18.11
C ALA A 541 70.84 -18.92 -18.68
N LEU A 542 70.30 -19.20 -19.87
CA LEU A 542 71.00 -19.48 -21.13
C LEU A 542 70.08 -20.19 -22.15
N PRO A 543 70.40 -20.39 -23.45
CA PRO A 543 70.17 -19.44 -24.54
C PRO A 543 69.57 -20.02 -25.83
N GLY A 544 69.29 -19.14 -26.79
CA GLY A 544 69.42 -19.41 -28.24
C GLY A 544 68.15 -19.84 -28.97
N ALA A 545 67.73 -19.21 -30.00
CA ALA A 545 68.19 -18.88 -31.28
C ALA A 545 67.19 -18.04 -32.07
N ALA A 546 67.62 -16.91 -32.54
CA ALA A 546 67.70 -16.47 -33.93
C ALA A 546 66.41 -16.09 -34.67
N ALA A 547 66.39 -14.78 -34.95
CA ALA A 547 65.58 -14.04 -35.92
C ALA A 547 65.99 -14.30 -37.37
N PRO A 548 65.30 -13.77 -38.41
CA PRO A 548 65.53 -12.43 -38.92
C PRO A 548 64.21 -11.68 -39.33
N ALA A 549 64.05 -10.43 -39.09
CA ALA A 549 64.48 -9.16 -39.68
C ALA A 549 63.82 -8.80 -41.04
N LEU A 550 62.88 -7.80 -40.94
CA LEU A 550 62.78 -6.44 -41.59
C LEU A 550 62.45 -6.35 -43.11
N PRO A 551 61.89 -5.24 -43.71
CA PRO A 551 61.86 -3.86 -43.23
C PRO A 551 60.56 -3.04 -43.47
N GLY A 552 60.45 -1.89 -42.81
CA GLY A 552 59.55 -0.79 -43.14
C GLY A 552 60.06 0.05 -44.33
N PRO A 553 59.61 1.28 -44.66
CA PRO A 553 59.30 2.39 -43.74
C PRO A 553 58.21 3.38 -44.20
N GLY A 554 57.95 4.41 -43.39
CA GLY A 554 57.63 5.73 -43.84
C GLY A 554 56.49 6.46 -43.15
N ARG A 555 56.81 7.23 -42.11
CA ARG A 555 56.67 8.70 -41.91
C ARG A 555 55.35 9.33 -42.43
N ALA A 556 54.57 10.13 -41.69
CA ALA A 556 54.94 11.29 -40.86
C ALA A 556 53.71 11.79 -40.09
N ALA A 557 53.87 12.26 -38.89
CA ALA A 557 53.06 13.28 -38.25
C ALA A 557 53.56 14.68 -38.76
N PRO A 558 52.86 15.81 -38.54
CA PRO A 558 52.56 16.34 -37.21
C PRO A 558 51.34 17.29 -37.05
N SER A 559 50.97 17.49 -35.79
CA SER A 559 50.81 18.74 -35.02
C SER A 559 49.57 19.65 -35.20
N ARG A 560 48.96 19.85 -34.04
CA ARG A 560 48.60 21.10 -33.34
C ARG A 560 47.78 22.20 -34.03
N ALA A 561 46.78 22.59 -33.31
CA ALA A 561 46.46 23.90 -32.73
C ALA A 561 45.01 24.30 -32.97
N ARG A 562 44.23 24.42 -31.91
CA ARG A 562 43.80 25.66 -31.21
C ARG A 562 43.03 26.67 -32.03
N ARG A 563 41.97 27.07 -31.36
CA ARG A 563 41.27 28.38 -31.25
C ARG A 563 39.92 28.40 -31.93
N ASP A 564 38.90 28.56 -31.17
CA ASP A 564 38.28 29.73 -30.48
C ASP A 564 37.45 30.61 -31.41
N GLU A 565 36.37 31.06 -30.81
CA GLU A 565 35.52 32.24 -31.13
C GLU A 565 34.39 31.99 -32.15
N ALA A 566 33.18 32.01 -31.69
CA ALA A 566 32.32 33.08 -31.14
C ALA A 566 31.54 33.84 -32.23
N LEU A 567 30.36 34.19 -31.82
CA LEU A 567 29.47 35.25 -32.29
C LEU A 567 28.43 34.89 -33.38
N GLU A 568 27.23 34.80 -32.89
CA GLU A 568 26.19 35.87 -32.90
C GLU A 568 25.49 36.12 -34.23
N ARG A 569 24.22 36.15 -34.08
CA ARG A 569 23.18 37.06 -34.62
C ARG A 569 22.20 36.53 -35.65
N ASP A 570 20.98 36.56 -35.15
CA ASP A 570 19.83 37.32 -35.62
C ASP A 570 19.21 36.95 -37.01
N ALA A 571 17.96 36.59 -36.98
CA ALA A 571 16.85 37.42 -37.38
C ALA A 571 15.61 36.60 -37.75
N LYS A 572 14.54 36.82 -37.05
CA LYS A 572 13.19 36.86 -37.60
C LYS A 572 13.08 38.06 -38.56
N PRO A 573 12.07 38.24 -39.42
CA PRO A 573 10.67 37.88 -39.29
C PRO A 573 9.93 37.61 -40.63
N GLY A 574 8.61 37.43 -40.55
CA GLY A 574 7.70 37.89 -41.60
C GLY A 574 6.63 36.89 -41.99
N ASP A 575 5.48 37.04 -41.37
CA ASP A 575 4.17 37.36 -41.91
C ASP A 575 3.68 36.64 -43.18
N ALA A 576 2.56 35.96 -43.05
CA ALA A 576 1.29 36.29 -43.69
C ALA A 576 0.24 35.19 -43.49
N ASP A 577 -0.77 35.51 -42.72
CA ASP A 577 -2.17 35.10 -42.85
C ASP A 577 -2.74 35.76 -44.14
N PRO A 578 -3.84 35.40 -44.77
CA PRO A 578 -5.12 35.00 -44.18
C PRO A 578 -5.98 34.02 -44.99
N GLY A 579 -7.06 33.57 -44.36
CA GLY A 579 -8.30 33.50 -45.13
C GLY A 579 -9.16 32.26 -44.97
N GLU A 580 -10.17 32.44 -44.16
CA GLU A 580 -11.59 32.10 -44.40
C GLU A 580 -12.01 30.63 -44.56
N GLY A 581 -12.93 30.23 -43.70
CA GLY A 581 -14.16 29.62 -44.07
C GLY A 581 -14.73 28.66 -43.01
N GLN A 582 -15.52 29.21 -42.09
CA GLN A 582 -16.57 28.42 -41.38
C GLN A 582 -17.76 28.18 -42.36
N PRO A 583 -18.62 27.15 -42.14
CA PRO A 583 -19.69 27.38 -41.20
C PRO A 583 -20.08 26.16 -40.32
N ARG A 584 -20.69 26.57 -39.23
CA ARG A 584 -21.53 25.87 -38.25
C ARG A 584 -22.68 25.09 -38.89
N GLU A 585 -23.08 24.05 -38.17
CA GLU A 585 -24.47 23.57 -37.98
C GLU A 585 -24.36 22.40 -37.01
N GLU A 586 -24.95 22.34 -35.99
CA GLU A 586 -26.23 22.53 -35.28
C GLU A 586 -26.53 21.25 -34.49
N LYS A 587 -26.68 21.40 -33.18
CA LYS A 587 -27.38 20.44 -32.32
C LYS A 587 -28.89 20.62 -32.49
N PRO A 588 -29.68 19.55 -32.31
CA PRO A 588 -30.65 19.53 -31.20
C PRO A 588 -30.62 18.20 -30.49
N GLY A 589 -30.90 18.03 -29.19
CA GLY A 589 -31.90 18.65 -28.36
C GLY A 589 -32.55 17.51 -27.60
N ASN A 590 -32.40 17.48 -26.28
CA ASN A 590 -33.27 16.95 -25.23
C ASN A 590 -34.55 16.23 -25.59
N ALA A 591 -34.77 15.05 -24.95
CA ALA A 591 -36.06 14.71 -24.34
C ALA A 591 -35.93 13.51 -23.40
N ASP A 592 -36.06 13.79 -22.12
CA ASP A 592 -36.59 12.89 -21.07
C ASP A 592 -38.12 12.82 -21.27
N PRO A 593 -38.78 11.68 -21.06
CA PRO A 593 -39.89 11.73 -20.14
C PRO A 593 -39.96 10.56 -19.14
N ARG A 594 -40.23 10.95 -17.92
CA ARG A 594 -40.77 10.20 -16.79
C ARG A 594 -42.17 9.65 -17.09
N HIS A 595 -42.56 8.67 -16.23
CA HIS A 595 -43.87 8.03 -15.97
C HIS A 595 -44.11 6.74 -16.77
N ALA A 596 -44.51 5.63 -16.18
CA ALA A 596 -45.38 5.38 -15.06
C ALA A 596 -45.27 3.90 -14.63
N ASP A 597 -45.37 3.66 -13.34
CA ASP A 597 -45.83 2.40 -12.74
C ASP A 597 -47.34 2.19 -13.08
N PRO A 598 -47.89 0.95 -13.15
CA PRO A 598 -48.58 0.45 -11.99
C PRO A 598 -48.50 -1.10 -11.77
N ARG A 599 -48.47 -1.46 -10.52
CA ARG A 599 -48.95 -2.77 -10.02
C ARG A 599 -50.47 -2.90 -10.20
N PRO A 600 -51.04 -4.15 -10.23
CA PRO A 600 -51.66 -4.61 -9.00
C PRO A 600 -51.60 -6.13 -8.67
N ASP A 601 -51.59 -6.40 -7.38
CA ASP A 601 -52.36 -7.35 -6.55
C ASP A 601 -52.61 -8.80 -6.97
N GLY A 602 -52.33 -9.68 -6.01
CA GLY A 602 -53.04 -10.95 -5.90
C GLY A 602 -52.27 -12.09 -5.21
N ALA A 603 -52.23 -12.11 -3.90
CA ALA A 603 -52.15 -13.36 -3.12
C ALA A 603 -53.52 -14.07 -3.13
N PRO A 604 -53.73 -15.35 -2.70
CA PRO A 604 -53.26 -15.91 -1.43
C PRO A 604 -52.97 -17.45 -1.34
N MET A 605 -52.30 -17.81 -0.23
CA MET A 605 -52.44 -18.95 0.68
C MET A 605 -52.69 -20.40 0.17
N ALA A 606 -51.83 -21.30 0.70
CA ALA A 606 -52.12 -22.52 1.50
C ALA A 606 -50.82 -23.33 1.62
N ALA A 607 -50.16 -23.46 2.75
CA ALA A 607 -50.43 -24.31 3.91
C ALA A 607 -50.57 -25.79 3.59
N LEU A 608 -49.59 -26.58 4.12
CA LEU A 608 -49.72 -27.88 4.80
C LEU A 608 -48.34 -28.56 4.81
N ARG A 609 -47.67 -28.62 5.98
CA ARG A 609 -47.61 -29.68 7.00
C ARG A 609 -46.82 -30.94 6.62
N GLU A 610 -45.69 -31.10 7.33
CA GLU A 610 -45.39 -32.18 8.29
C GLU A 610 -45.24 -33.63 7.77
N GLY A 611 -44.15 -34.23 8.27
CA GLY A 611 -43.90 -35.68 8.38
C GLY A 611 -42.45 -35.99 8.10
N ASP A 612 -41.57 -35.97 8.99
CA ASP A 612 -41.14 -36.87 10.08
C ASP A 612 -40.62 -38.25 9.61
N GLU A 613 -39.47 -38.59 10.16
CA GLU A 613 -38.86 -39.92 10.37
C GLU A 613 -38.27 -40.72 9.18
N ARG A 614 -37.00 -40.79 9.09
CA ARG A 614 -36.04 -41.80 9.60
C ARG A 614 -34.61 -41.49 9.18
#